data_7e211a13262f3810112fb16d019173bf
#
_entry.id   7e211a13262f3810112fb16d019173bf
#
_cell.length_a   1.000
_cell.length_b   1.000
_cell.length_c   1.000
_cell.angle_alpha   90.00
_cell.angle_beta   90.00
_cell.angle_gamma   90.00
#
_symmetry.space_group_name_H-M   'P 1'
#
loop_
_entity.id
_entity.type
_entity.pdbx_description
1 polymer ?
#
loop_
_entity_poly.entity_id
_entity_poly.type
_entity_poly.pdbx_seq_one_letter_code
_entity_poly.pdbx_strand_id
1 'polypeptide(L)'
;RDHGVPVWVHEADAGRARGEGKPPTAWGRVRPLPLLRFLGYAAGRGGLRTTYLREVRTFTAGERLPVPGAPLVVAMPGHSPGSVALHVPALDAVVVGDALTTRHVLTGEEGPRPAPFTDDPQAALDSLAALERLDARWVLPGHGAPWDRGTAEAVRHVRQVTPAG
;
A
#
# COMPACT_ATOMS: atom_id res chain seq x y z
N ARG A 1 -11.44 11.68 16.26
CA ARG A 1 -11.52 13.15 16.50
C ARG A 1 -11.40 13.82 15.15
N ASP A 2 -12.34 14.68 14.87
CA ASP A 2 -12.33 15.50 13.65
C ASP A 2 -11.32 16.65 13.84
N HIS A 3 -10.23 16.59 13.07
CA HIS A 3 -9.21 17.65 13.10
C HIS A 3 -9.41 18.67 11.97
N GLY A 4 -10.53 18.59 11.22
CA GLY A 4 -10.80 19.45 10.08
C GLY A 4 -9.85 19.24 8.90
N VAL A 5 -9.07 18.17 8.89
CA VAL A 5 -8.14 17.85 7.81
C VAL A 5 -8.88 17.10 6.71
N PRO A 6 -8.84 17.57 5.44
CA PRO A 6 -9.48 16.85 4.34
C PRO A 6 -8.79 15.51 4.10
N VAL A 7 -9.60 14.45 3.95
CA VAL A 7 -9.11 13.13 3.59
C VAL A 7 -9.26 12.93 2.09
N TRP A 8 -8.18 12.48 1.46
CA TRP A 8 -8.12 12.20 0.04
C TRP A 8 -7.98 10.71 -0.19
N VAL A 9 -8.76 10.15 -1.12
CA VAL A 9 -8.70 8.75 -1.53
C VAL A 9 -8.77 8.65 -3.05
N HIS A 10 -8.23 7.59 -3.62
CA HIS A 10 -8.46 7.31 -5.04
C HIS A 10 -9.95 7.05 -5.28
N GLU A 11 -10.51 7.53 -6.40
CA GLU A 11 -11.95 7.43 -6.69
C GLU A 11 -12.47 5.98 -6.60
N ALA A 12 -11.69 4.99 -7.06
CA ALA A 12 -12.05 3.57 -7.02
C ALA A 12 -12.20 3.02 -5.58
N ASP A 13 -11.62 3.66 -4.56
CA ASP A 13 -11.73 3.26 -3.16
C ASP A 13 -12.66 4.18 -2.34
N ALA A 14 -13.26 5.19 -2.97
CA ALA A 14 -14.13 6.15 -2.26
C ALA A 14 -15.35 5.48 -1.59
N GLY A 15 -15.99 4.52 -2.27
CA GLY A 15 -17.07 3.73 -1.70
C GLY A 15 -16.61 2.91 -0.49
N ARG A 16 -15.46 2.22 -0.61
CA ARG A 16 -14.84 1.47 0.49
C ARG A 16 -14.55 2.36 1.71
N ALA A 17 -14.01 3.55 1.47
CA ALA A 17 -13.72 4.52 2.54
C ALA A 17 -14.99 4.95 3.30
N ARG A 18 -16.14 5.01 2.61
CA ARG A 18 -17.45 5.30 3.20
C ARG A 18 -18.16 4.08 3.80
N GLY A 19 -17.59 2.88 3.66
CA GLY A 19 -18.18 1.65 4.16
C GLY A 19 -19.18 0.99 3.20
N GLU A 20 -19.17 1.37 1.95
CA GLU A 20 -19.99 0.80 0.89
C GLU A 20 -19.37 -0.52 0.39
N GLY A 21 -19.97 -1.63 0.78
CA GLY A 21 -19.50 -2.98 0.42
C GLY A 21 -18.32 -3.49 1.27
N LYS A 22 -18.02 -4.78 1.13
CA LYS A 22 -16.83 -5.41 1.71
C LYS A 22 -15.95 -5.93 0.58
N PRO A 23 -14.67 -5.58 0.55
CA PRO A 23 -13.76 -6.15 -0.41
C PRO A 23 -13.52 -7.64 -0.10
N PRO A 24 -13.25 -8.47 -1.11
CA PRO A 24 -12.67 -9.76 -0.89
C PRO A 24 -11.31 -9.58 -0.19
N THR A 25 -10.98 -10.46 0.76
CA THR A 25 -9.72 -10.36 1.49
C THR A 25 -9.02 -11.71 1.44
N ALA A 26 -7.95 -11.80 0.71
CA ALA A 26 -7.07 -12.96 0.70
C ALA A 26 -6.04 -12.85 1.83
N TRP A 27 -6.07 -13.78 2.77
CA TRP A 27 -5.14 -13.79 3.91
C TRP A 27 -3.72 -14.21 3.51
N GLY A 28 -3.58 -15.05 2.50
CA GLY A 28 -2.31 -15.60 2.08
C GLY A 28 -1.68 -16.53 3.15
N ARG A 29 -0.34 -16.59 3.18
CA ARG A 29 0.41 -17.40 4.15
C ARG A 29 0.43 -16.74 5.52
N VAL A 30 0.22 -17.55 6.57
CA VAL A 30 0.16 -17.10 7.96
C VAL A 30 1.09 -17.92 8.83
N ARG A 31 1.82 -17.29 9.75
CA ARG A 31 2.59 -17.95 10.82
C ARG A 31 1.99 -17.58 12.17
N PRO A 32 1.84 -18.55 13.12
CA PRO A 32 1.11 -18.29 14.37
C PRO A 32 1.65 -17.13 15.20
N LEU A 33 2.97 -17.09 15.44
CA LEU A 33 3.56 -16.07 16.30
C LEU A 33 3.48 -14.65 15.70
N PRO A 34 3.83 -14.38 14.43
CA PRO A 34 3.59 -13.10 13.79
C PRO A 34 2.11 -12.69 13.79
N LEU A 35 1.19 -13.63 13.53
CA LEU A 35 -0.25 -13.35 13.58
C LEU A 35 -0.69 -12.90 14.98
N LEU A 36 -0.29 -13.60 16.03
CA LEU A 36 -0.62 -13.23 17.40
C LEU A 36 -0.08 -11.83 17.77
N ARG A 37 1.14 -11.53 17.35
CA ARG A 37 1.74 -10.19 17.53
C ARG A 37 0.97 -9.12 16.77
N PHE A 38 0.59 -9.39 15.52
CA PHE A 38 -0.22 -8.49 14.72
C PHE A 38 -1.59 -8.23 15.37
N LEU A 39 -2.30 -9.28 15.78
CA LEU A 39 -3.61 -9.16 16.45
C LEU A 39 -3.51 -8.40 17.77
N GLY A 40 -2.50 -8.71 18.59
CA GLY A 40 -2.27 -7.99 19.85
C GLY A 40 -1.96 -6.51 19.63
N TYR A 41 -1.13 -6.18 18.63
CA TYR A 41 -0.84 -4.80 18.27
C TYR A 41 -2.10 -4.08 17.75
N ALA A 42 -2.85 -4.70 16.84
CA ALA A 42 -4.07 -4.14 16.28
C ALA A 42 -5.13 -3.90 17.37
N ALA A 43 -5.33 -4.87 18.28
CA ALA A 43 -6.25 -4.73 19.41
C ALA A 43 -5.86 -3.55 20.32
N GLY A 44 -4.58 -3.45 20.70
CA GLY A 44 -4.06 -2.38 21.57
C GLY A 44 -4.12 -0.97 20.93
N ARG A 45 -4.24 -0.87 19.62
CA ARG A 45 -4.32 0.39 18.86
C ARG A 45 -5.71 0.68 18.29
N GLY A 46 -6.72 -0.12 18.63
CA GLY A 46 -8.09 0.03 18.11
C GLY A 46 -8.25 -0.42 16.65
N GLY A 47 -7.26 -1.08 16.06
CA GLY A 47 -7.26 -1.52 14.66
C GLY A 47 -8.27 -2.64 14.34
N LEU A 48 -8.95 -3.19 15.36
CA LEU A 48 -10.06 -4.14 15.17
C LEU A 48 -11.41 -3.42 14.97
N ARG A 49 -11.45 -2.10 15.09
CA ARG A 49 -12.64 -1.28 14.85
C ARG A 49 -12.45 -0.47 13.58
N THR A 50 -13.29 -0.71 12.59
CA THR A 50 -13.31 0.08 11.37
C THR A 50 -14.15 1.34 11.60
N THR A 51 -13.57 2.50 11.33
CA THR A 51 -14.28 3.78 11.29
C THR A 51 -14.35 4.25 9.85
N TYR A 52 -15.56 4.38 9.33
CA TYR A 52 -15.77 4.86 7.97
C TYR A 52 -15.76 6.39 7.91
N LEU A 53 -15.32 6.92 6.78
CA LEU A 53 -15.26 8.35 6.52
C LEU A 53 -16.60 8.83 5.95
N ARG A 54 -17.13 9.95 6.47
CA ARG A 54 -18.38 10.55 5.94
C ARG A 54 -18.12 11.31 4.65
N GLU A 55 -17.01 12.05 4.61
CA GLU A 55 -16.61 12.86 3.48
C GLU A 55 -15.20 12.53 3.06
N VAL A 56 -14.99 12.37 1.76
CA VAL A 56 -13.68 12.18 1.16
C VAL A 56 -13.59 13.02 -0.11
N ARG A 57 -12.42 13.58 -0.36
CA ARG A 57 -12.05 14.14 -1.66
C ARG A 57 -11.43 13.02 -2.50
N THR A 58 -11.70 13.04 -3.78
CA THR A 58 -11.15 12.01 -4.67
C THR A 58 -10.05 12.57 -5.57
N PHE A 59 -9.16 11.68 -6.01
CA PHE A 59 -8.18 11.92 -7.03
C PHE A 59 -8.10 10.70 -7.96
N THR A 60 -7.44 10.89 -9.11
CA THR A 60 -7.17 9.84 -10.08
C THR A 60 -5.67 9.70 -10.34
N ALA A 61 -5.29 8.61 -10.99
CA ALA A 61 -3.89 8.42 -11.43
C ALA A 61 -3.49 9.49 -12.46
N GLY A 62 -2.23 9.91 -12.41
CA GLY A 62 -1.67 10.95 -13.27
C GLY A 62 -1.79 12.37 -12.71
N GLU A 63 -2.61 12.58 -11.68
CA GLU A 63 -2.71 13.87 -11.01
C GLU A 63 -1.51 14.18 -10.11
N ARG A 64 -1.25 15.47 -9.88
CA ARG A 64 -0.40 15.94 -8.80
C ARG A 64 -1.27 16.43 -7.66
N LEU A 65 -1.07 15.85 -6.47
CA LEU A 65 -1.86 16.24 -5.31
C LEU A 65 -1.46 17.64 -4.82
N PRO A 66 -2.45 18.50 -4.44
CA PRO A 66 -2.19 19.84 -3.93
C PRO A 66 -1.77 19.82 -2.46
N VAL A 67 -0.71 19.09 -2.17
CA VAL A 67 -0.10 18.94 -0.83
C VAL A 67 1.41 19.20 -0.92
N PRO A 68 2.11 19.45 0.19
CA PRO A 68 3.55 19.63 0.18
C PRO A 68 4.27 18.51 -0.57
N GLY A 69 5.21 18.87 -1.44
CA GLY A 69 5.92 17.95 -2.32
C GLY A 69 5.21 17.65 -3.63
N ALA A 70 3.95 18.08 -3.81
CA ALA A 70 3.13 17.88 -5.01
C ALA A 70 3.33 16.49 -5.65
N PRO A 71 3.12 15.39 -4.91
CA PRO A 71 3.39 14.04 -5.39
C PRO A 71 2.56 13.71 -6.62
N LEU A 72 3.19 13.04 -7.58
CA LEU A 72 2.51 12.46 -8.73
C LEU A 72 1.85 11.15 -8.30
N VAL A 73 0.56 11.02 -8.60
CA VAL A 73 -0.21 9.79 -8.36
C VAL A 73 0.06 8.78 -9.46
N VAL A 74 0.57 7.61 -9.10
CA VAL A 74 0.84 6.49 -10.02
C VAL A 74 -0.06 5.32 -9.66
N ALA A 75 -0.86 4.82 -10.60
CA ALA A 75 -1.75 3.69 -10.35
C ALA A 75 -0.95 2.43 -10.00
N MET A 76 -1.35 1.79 -8.89
CA MET A 76 -0.78 0.53 -8.41
C MET A 76 -1.92 -0.42 -7.94
N PRO A 77 -2.93 -0.70 -8.80
CA PRO A 77 -4.07 -1.51 -8.39
C PRO A 77 -3.65 -2.93 -7.98
N GLY A 78 -4.46 -3.54 -7.10
CA GLY A 78 -4.27 -4.92 -6.67
C GLY A 78 -4.45 -5.11 -5.17
N HIS A 79 -3.71 -4.40 -4.30
CA HIS A 79 -4.00 -4.44 -2.87
C HIS A 79 -5.41 -3.90 -2.59
N SER A 80 -5.78 -2.82 -3.24
CA SER A 80 -7.16 -2.40 -3.47
C SER A 80 -7.31 -1.90 -4.91
N PRO A 81 -8.53 -1.73 -5.44
CA PRO A 81 -8.75 -1.15 -6.76
C PRO A 81 -8.15 0.26 -6.92
N GLY A 82 -8.17 1.05 -5.84
CA GLY A 82 -7.63 2.41 -5.80
C GLY A 82 -6.23 2.54 -5.22
N SER A 83 -5.48 1.44 -5.08
CA SER A 83 -4.09 1.51 -4.62
C SER A 83 -3.23 2.33 -5.57
N VAL A 84 -2.39 3.20 -5.00
CA VAL A 84 -1.50 4.10 -5.75
C VAL A 84 -0.13 4.18 -5.10
N ALA A 85 0.86 4.56 -5.89
CA ALA A 85 2.11 5.10 -5.40
C ALA A 85 2.10 6.64 -5.54
N LEU A 86 2.72 7.33 -4.59
CA LEU A 86 2.92 8.77 -4.59
C LEU A 86 4.39 9.07 -4.85
N HIS A 87 4.71 9.48 -6.08
CA HIS A 87 6.09 9.77 -6.49
C HIS A 87 6.43 11.23 -6.20
N VAL A 88 7.50 11.46 -5.44
CA VAL A 88 8.02 12.77 -5.04
C VAL A 88 9.45 12.91 -5.55
N PRO A 89 9.67 13.30 -6.82
CA PRO A 89 11.02 13.37 -7.42
C PRO A 89 11.99 14.26 -6.65
N ALA A 90 11.50 15.37 -6.10
CA ALA A 90 12.31 16.31 -5.32
C ALA A 90 12.92 15.69 -4.03
N LEU A 91 12.38 14.58 -3.56
CA LEU A 91 12.88 13.84 -2.39
C LEU A 91 13.51 12.50 -2.77
N ASP A 92 13.67 12.23 -4.07
CA ASP A 92 14.15 10.94 -4.57
C ASP A 92 13.40 9.76 -3.94
N ALA A 93 12.07 9.91 -3.79
CA ALA A 93 11.25 9.01 -3.00
C ALA A 93 9.90 8.70 -3.66
N VAL A 94 9.42 7.49 -3.37
CA VAL A 94 8.05 7.05 -3.71
C VAL A 94 7.41 6.39 -2.50
N VAL A 95 6.21 6.85 -2.12
CA VAL A 95 5.39 6.22 -1.08
C VAL A 95 4.47 5.23 -1.76
N VAL A 96 4.59 3.95 -1.43
CA VAL A 96 3.88 2.88 -2.14
C VAL A 96 2.74 2.27 -1.33
N GLY A 97 2.57 2.65 -0.06
CA GLY A 97 1.58 2.03 0.81
C GLY A 97 1.74 0.51 0.83
N ASP A 98 0.64 -0.19 0.65
CA ASP A 98 0.60 -1.66 0.61
C ASP A 98 0.59 -2.24 -0.82
N ALA A 99 0.95 -1.44 -1.84
CA ALA A 99 1.28 -1.99 -3.16
C ALA A 99 2.47 -2.97 -3.09
N LEU A 100 3.41 -2.71 -2.16
CA LEU A 100 4.38 -3.67 -1.65
C LEU A 100 4.73 -3.33 -0.19
N THR A 101 5.19 -4.33 0.56
CA THR A 101 5.69 -4.14 1.93
C THR A 101 7.14 -4.58 2.04
N THR A 102 7.89 -4.06 3.01
CA THR A 102 9.24 -4.55 3.35
C THR A 102 9.23 -5.41 4.61
N ARG A 103 8.04 -5.62 5.21
CA ARG A 103 7.81 -6.58 6.28
C ARG A 103 6.41 -7.17 6.18
N HIS A 104 6.33 -8.48 5.99
CA HIS A 104 5.05 -9.17 5.94
C HIS A 104 4.50 -9.38 7.35
N VAL A 105 3.43 -8.68 7.70
CA VAL A 105 2.91 -8.65 9.08
C VAL A 105 2.39 -10.01 9.58
N LEU A 106 1.99 -10.92 8.69
CA LEU A 106 1.49 -12.25 9.05
C LEU A 106 2.56 -13.35 9.08
N THR A 107 3.70 -13.16 8.42
CA THR A 107 4.80 -14.16 8.40
C THR A 107 6.05 -13.68 9.11
N GLY A 108 6.20 -12.36 9.31
CA GLY A 108 7.38 -11.72 9.89
C GLY A 108 8.59 -11.65 8.95
N GLU A 109 8.43 -12.09 7.70
CA GLU A 109 9.50 -12.04 6.70
C GLU A 109 9.83 -10.60 6.30
N GLU A 110 11.10 -10.30 6.06
CA GLU A 110 11.62 -8.97 5.71
C GLU A 110 12.07 -8.88 4.26
N GLY A 111 12.23 -7.63 3.77
CA GLY A 111 12.52 -7.28 2.39
C GLY A 111 11.27 -7.09 1.52
N PRO A 112 11.40 -6.42 0.35
CA PRO A 112 10.29 -6.12 -0.55
C PRO A 112 9.51 -7.38 -0.95
N ARG A 113 8.19 -7.35 -0.75
CA ARG A 113 7.29 -8.47 -1.01
C ARG A 113 5.85 -8.04 -1.17
N PRO A 114 4.95 -8.90 -1.70
CA PRO A 114 3.53 -8.62 -1.74
C PRO A 114 2.97 -8.39 -0.34
N ALA A 115 2.06 -7.44 -0.20
CA ALA A 115 1.34 -7.20 1.05
C ALA A 115 0.30 -8.32 1.31
N PRO A 116 0.06 -8.69 2.58
CA PRO A 116 -1.09 -9.52 2.92
C PRO A 116 -2.40 -8.76 2.72
N PHE A 117 -3.53 -9.47 2.70
CA PHE A 117 -4.86 -8.91 2.53
C PHE A 117 -5.07 -8.20 1.18
N THR A 118 -4.35 -8.63 0.15
CA THR A 118 -4.44 -8.10 -1.21
C THR A 118 -5.67 -8.66 -1.92
N ASP A 119 -6.51 -7.79 -2.47
CA ASP A 119 -7.77 -8.17 -3.13
C ASP A 119 -7.52 -8.96 -4.42
N ASP A 120 -6.56 -8.47 -5.25
CA ASP A 120 -6.16 -9.10 -6.50
C ASP A 120 -4.63 -9.22 -6.53
N PRO A 121 -4.07 -10.39 -6.13
CA PRO A 121 -2.63 -10.60 -6.11
C PRO A 121 -1.97 -10.50 -7.49
N GLN A 122 -2.67 -10.90 -8.56
CA GLN A 122 -2.12 -10.84 -9.92
C GLN A 122 -2.03 -9.38 -10.39
N ALA A 123 -3.09 -8.61 -10.24
CA ALA A 123 -3.08 -7.19 -10.57
C ALA A 123 -2.01 -6.42 -9.75
N ALA A 124 -1.80 -6.79 -8.47
CA ALA A 124 -0.75 -6.21 -7.64
C ALA A 124 0.65 -6.47 -8.21
N LEU A 125 0.92 -7.68 -8.68
CA LEU A 125 2.20 -8.02 -9.32
C LEU A 125 2.38 -7.31 -10.66
N ASP A 126 1.33 -7.25 -11.47
CA ASP A 126 1.36 -6.58 -12.78
C ASP A 126 1.60 -5.07 -12.63
N SER A 127 1.00 -4.46 -11.62
CA SER A 127 1.15 -3.03 -11.31
C SER A 127 2.57 -2.62 -10.93
N LEU A 128 3.43 -3.55 -10.48
CA LEU A 128 4.83 -3.28 -10.17
C LEU A 128 5.62 -2.77 -11.39
N ALA A 129 5.17 -3.06 -12.61
CA ALA A 129 5.78 -2.50 -13.82
C ALA A 129 5.70 -0.96 -13.87
N ALA A 130 4.70 -0.35 -13.23
CA ALA A 130 4.62 1.10 -13.11
C ALA A 130 5.67 1.63 -12.12
N LEU A 131 5.87 0.94 -10.99
CA LEU A 131 6.88 1.28 -10.00
C LEU A 131 8.31 1.15 -10.56
N GLU A 132 8.57 0.09 -11.34
CA GLU A 132 9.88 -0.18 -11.94
C GLU A 132 10.36 0.94 -12.90
N ARG A 133 9.42 1.68 -13.49
CA ARG A 133 9.70 2.80 -14.38
C ARG A 133 9.97 4.13 -13.66
N LEU A 134 9.74 4.20 -12.36
CA LEU A 134 10.01 5.41 -11.59
C LEU A 134 11.49 5.45 -11.20
N ASP A 135 12.08 6.63 -11.34
CA ASP A 135 13.42 6.89 -10.81
C ASP A 135 13.28 7.46 -9.39
N ALA A 136 13.45 6.57 -8.41
CA ALA A 136 13.44 6.93 -7.00
C ALA A 136 14.29 5.93 -6.20
N ARG A 137 15.18 6.47 -5.39
CA ARG A 137 16.03 5.67 -4.48
C ARG A 137 15.23 5.11 -3.32
N TRP A 138 14.40 5.96 -2.70
CA TRP A 138 13.65 5.59 -1.51
C TRP A 138 12.27 5.06 -1.86
N VAL A 139 11.99 3.82 -1.45
CA VAL A 139 10.65 3.23 -1.50
C VAL A 139 10.10 3.15 -0.08
N LEU A 140 9.00 3.84 0.18
CA LEU A 140 8.39 3.99 1.49
C LEU A 140 7.10 3.17 1.55
N PRO A 141 7.14 1.95 2.15
CA PRO A 141 5.99 1.06 2.25
C PRO A 141 5.07 1.42 3.41
N GLY A 142 3.84 0.87 3.40
CA GLY A 142 2.93 0.94 4.54
C GLY A 142 3.39 0.12 5.74
N HIS A 143 4.13 -0.97 5.51
CA HIS A 143 4.66 -1.86 6.55
C HIS A 143 6.12 -2.22 6.33
N GLY A 144 6.92 -2.09 7.39
CA GLY A 144 8.34 -2.39 7.40
C GLY A 144 9.24 -1.16 7.29
N ALA A 145 10.54 -1.38 7.15
CA ALA A 145 11.52 -0.31 7.01
C ALA A 145 11.51 0.30 5.60
N PRO A 146 11.89 1.58 5.44
CA PRO A 146 12.17 2.14 4.13
C PRO A 146 13.21 1.30 3.38
N TRP A 147 13.02 1.18 2.05
CA TRP A 147 13.97 0.55 1.16
C TRP A 147 14.74 1.62 0.39
N ASP A 148 16.08 1.58 0.42
CA ASP A 148 16.95 2.64 -0.08
C ASP A 148 17.81 2.24 -1.29
N ARG A 149 17.46 1.12 -1.93
CA ARG A 149 18.21 0.57 -3.08
C ARG A 149 17.48 0.72 -4.41
N GLY A 150 16.51 1.64 -4.46
CA GLY A 150 15.80 1.98 -5.68
C GLY A 150 14.59 1.10 -5.98
N THR A 151 13.69 1.66 -6.80
CA THR A 151 12.43 1.05 -7.21
C THR A 151 12.63 -0.24 -8.01
N ALA A 152 13.55 -0.21 -8.99
CA ALA A 152 13.82 -1.37 -9.84
C ALA A 152 14.34 -2.58 -9.05
N GLU A 153 15.18 -2.34 -8.02
CA GLU A 153 15.66 -3.43 -7.17
C GLU A 153 14.57 -3.95 -6.24
N ALA A 154 13.73 -3.06 -5.72
CA ALA A 154 12.57 -3.47 -4.91
C ALA A 154 11.63 -4.39 -5.72
N VAL A 155 11.28 -4.02 -6.94
CA VAL A 155 10.44 -4.82 -7.84
C VAL A 155 11.08 -6.16 -8.17
N ARG A 156 12.36 -6.16 -8.49
CA ARG A 156 13.13 -7.39 -8.77
C ARG A 156 13.09 -8.35 -7.57
N HIS A 157 13.26 -7.82 -6.36
CA HIS A 157 13.19 -8.61 -5.14
C HIS A 157 11.78 -9.21 -4.94
N VAL A 158 10.70 -8.43 -5.13
CA VAL A 158 9.33 -8.96 -5.04
C VAL A 158 9.12 -10.12 -6.01
N ARG A 159 9.54 -9.98 -7.27
CA ARG A 159 9.41 -11.05 -8.28
C ARG A 159 10.19 -12.31 -7.92
N GLN A 160 11.35 -12.18 -7.26
CA GLN A 160 12.16 -13.34 -6.82
C GLN A 160 11.54 -14.12 -5.67
N VAL A 161 10.87 -13.44 -4.74
CA VAL A 161 10.26 -14.09 -3.55
C VAL A 161 8.82 -14.53 -3.76
N THR A 162 8.22 -14.13 -4.89
CA THR A 162 6.86 -14.54 -5.28
C THR A 162 6.97 -15.71 -6.23
N PRO A 163 6.45 -16.92 -5.86
CA PRO A 163 6.45 -18.05 -6.78
C PRO A 163 5.68 -17.69 -8.06
N ALA A 164 6.20 -18.11 -9.20
CA ALA A 164 5.43 -18.11 -10.43
C ALA A 164 4.21 -19.03 -10.22
N GLY A 165 3.01 -18.52 -10.39
CA GLY A 165 1.77 -19.27 -10.29
C GLY A 165 1.63 -20.29 -11.40
#